data_b07155f14f6ade6f36e3ec3a6bbdd7a0
#
_entry.id   b07155f14f6ade6f36e3ec3a6bbdd7a0
#
_cell.length_a   1.000
_cell.length_b   1.000
_cell.length_c   1.000
_cell.angle_alpha   90.00
_cell.angle_beta   90.00
_cell.angle_gamma   90.00
#
_symmetry.space_group_name_H-M   'P 1'
#
loop_
_entity.id
_entity.type
_entity.pdbx_description
1 polymer ?
#
loop_
_entity_poly.entity_id
_entity_poly.type
_entity_poly.pdbx_seq_one_letter_code
_entity_poly.pdbx_strand_id
1 'polypeptide(L)'
;VEKFGTDEMKNFYLPKFASGELRGGIALTEPDCGTDLQSIKTKATKDNTSYKINGTKTWITNSVQGDVLAVLVKTNNEVSPPHKGMSLLLVHKDQGYIPRKLKKLGYRGIDTGEVQFNDVEIPLENLIGTEEGKGLQQILSGLELGRINVAARGVGLAKAALDDSIEYSKIRKTFGKPISNHQSIQIKLAEMATRLEASRLLTEQAAIAYDSGQRSDLQ
;
A
#
# COMPACT_ATOMS: atom_id res chain seq x y z
N VAL A 1 -8.74 -0.72 9.06
CA VAL A 1 -9.96 -0.36 9.83
C VAL A 1 -10.95 -1.53 9.84
N GLU A 2 -11.38 -2.03 8.67
CA GLU A 2 -12.41 -3.09 8.55
C GLU A 2 -12.15 -4.29 9.48
N LYS A 3 -10.95 -4.90 9.42
CA LYS A 3 -10.63 -6.12 10.17
C LYS A 3 -10.34 -5.88 11.67
N PHE A 4 -9.77 -4.74 12.02
CA PHE A 4 -9.22 -4.48 13.35
C PHE A 4 -9.75 -3.22 14.03
N GLY A 5 -10.47 -2.37 13.35
CA GLY A 5 -11.06 -1.15 13.92
C GLY A 5 -12.20 -1.49 14.88
N THR A 6 -12.45 -0.59 15.83
CA THR A 6 -13.65 -0.64 16.67
C THR A 6 -14.90 -0.43 15.82
N ASP A 7 -16.07 -0.71 16.35
CA ASP A 7 -17.32 -0.51 15.61
C ASP A 7 -17.56 0.98 15.30
N GLU A 8 -17.15 1.89 16.20
CA GLU A 8 -17.17 3.34 15.95
C GLU A 8 -16.27 3.70 14.77
N MET A 9 -15.03 3.19 14.72
CA MET A 9 -14.13 3.40 13.60
C MET A 9 -14.71 2.86 12.29
N LYS A 10 -15.27 1.66 12.29
CA LYS A 10 -15.88 1.07 11.08
C LYS A 10 -17.03 1.92 10.57
N ASN A 11 -17.94 2.29 11.47
CA ASN A 11 -19.11 3.11 11.13
C ASN A 11 -18.74 4.49 10.63
N PHE A 12 -17.67 5.09 11.12
CA PHE A 12 -17.20 6.41 10.67
C PHE A 12 -16.41 6.34 9.36
N TYR A 13 -15.42 5.45 9.26
CA TYR A 13 -14.46 5.47 8.15
C TYR A 13 -14.92 4.70 6.91
N LEU A 14 -15.56 3.53 7.08
CA LEU A 14 -15.82 2.67 5.92
C LEU A 14 -16.81 3.28 4.92
N PRO A 15 -17.93 3.89 5.34
CA PRO A 15 -18.82 4.56 4.39
C PRO A 15 -18.14 5.73 3.66
N LYS A 16 -17.32 6.50 4.36
CA LYS A 16 -16.62 7.66 3.80
C LYS A 16 -15.50 7.26 2.83
N PHE A 17 -14.80 6.17 3.09
CA PHE A 17 -13.85 5.59 2.14
C PHE A 17 -14.56 5.03 0.90
N ALA A 18 -15.70 4.37 1.09
CA ALA A 18 -16.48 3.82 -0.02
C ALA A 18 -17.07 4.91 -0.94
N SER A 19 -17.53 6.02 -0.36
CA SER A 19 -18.04 7.17 -1.13
C SER A 19 -16.93 8.06 -1.72
N GLY A 20 -15.68 7.93 -1.26
CA GLY A 20 -14.58 8.81 -1.61
C GLY A 20 -14.60 10.17 -0.90
N GLU A 21 -15.46 10.36 0.10
CA GLU A 21 -15.46 11.54 0.97
C GLU A 21 -14.15 11.66 1.75
N LEU A 22 -13.60 10.54 2.22
CA LEU A 22 -12.25 10.48 2.80
C LEU A 22 -11.32 9.64 1.94
N ARG A 23 -10.07 10.08 1.84
CA ARG A 23 -8.98 9.34 1.23
C ARG A 23 -7.92 9.02 2.28
N GLY A 24 -7.56 7.75 2.36
CA GLY A 24 -6.56 7.28 3.31
C GLY A 24 -5.25 6.88 2.67
N GLY A 25 -4.23 6.81 3.49
CA GLY A 25 -2.92 6.26 3.18
C GLY A 25 -2.37 5.40 4.30
N ILE A 26 -1.31 4.66 4.01
CA ILE A 26 -0.58 3.85 4.98
C ILE A 26 0.84 4.40 5.09
N ALA A 27 1.27 4.73 6.31
CA ALA A 27 2.57 5.33 6.58
C ALA A 27 3.45 4.38 7.41
N LEU A 28 4.29 3.61 6.71
CA LEU A 28 5.18 2.60 7.30
C LEU A 28 6.65 2.99 7.14
N THR A 29 7.08 3.16 5.89
CA THR A 29 8.46 3.38 5.47
C THR A 29 9.04 4.66 6.04
N GLU A 30 10.28 4.59 6.48
CA GLU A 30 11.07 5.74 6.95
C GLU A 30 12.30 5.92 6.05
N PRO A 31 13.00 7.06 6.12
CA PRO A 31 14.21 7.28 5.32
C PRO A 31 15.26 6.16 5.47
N ASP A 32 15.38 5.59 6.66
CA ASP A 32 16.39 4.58 6.98
C ASP A 32 15.87 3.14 6.94
N CYS A 33 14.57 2.91 6.80
CA CYS A 33 14.01 1.56 6.76
C CYS A 33 12.74 1.44 5.90
N GLY A 34 12.62 0.31 5.22
CA GLY A 34 11.46 -0.03 4.39
C GLY A 34 11.03 -1.48 4.63
N THR A 35 11.79 -2.44 4.12
CA THR A 35 11.47 -3.86 4.29
C THR A 35 11.54 -4.30 5.77
N ASP A 36 12.55 -3.82 6.50
CA ASP A 36 12.68 -4.07 7.94
C ASP A 36 11.86 -3.06 8.75
N LEU A 37 10.56 -3.29 8.84
CA LEU A 37 9.65 -2.43 9.61
C LEU A 37 9.92 -2.45 11.12
N GLN A 38 10.64 -3.45 11.65
CA GLN A 38 10.96 -3.47 13.07
C GLN A 38 11.99 -2.41 13.47
N SER A 39 12.73 -1.88 12.48
CA SER A 39 13.74 -0.84 12.66
C SER A 39 13.20 0.59 12.55
N ILE A 40 11.87 0.80 12.45
CA ILE A 40 11.28 2.15 12.45
C ILE A 40 11.69 2.92 13.71
N LYS A 41 11.82 4.25 13.55
CA LYS A 41 12.20 5.18 14.63
C LYS A 41 11.07 6.07 15.08
N THR A 42 10.03 6.25 14.24
CA THR A 42 8.84 7.02 14.59
C THR A 42 8.19 6.44 15.84
N LYS A 43 8.03 7.27 16.85
CA LYS A 43 7.51 6.89 18.18
C LYS A 43 6.25 7.66 18.52
N ALA A 44 5.40 7.06 19.32
CA ALA A 44 4.28 7.71 19.97
C ALA A 44 4.40 7.53 21.48
N THR A 45 4.43 8.64 22.20
CA THR A 45 4.40 8.64 23.65
C THR A 45 2.96 8.85 24.09
N LYS A 46 2.48 7.97 24.95
CA LYS A 46 1.12 8.05 25.51
C LYS A 46 1.11 8.85 26.81
N ASP A 47 0.13 9.72 26.93
CA ASP A 47 -0.26 10.31 28.20
C ASP A 47 -1.69 9.89 28.59
N ASN A 48 -2.32 10.58 29.53
CA ASN A 48 -3.65 10.22 30.03
C ASN A 48 -4.78 10.42 29.00
N THR A 49 -4.58 11.23 27.97
CA THR A 49 -5.63 11.71 27.05
C THR A 49 -5.26 11.54 25.59
N SER A 50 -3.99 11.42 25.27
CA SER A 50 -3.50 11.47 23.87
C SER A 50 -2.25 10.62 23.64
N TYR A 51 -1.94 10.43 22.35
CA TYR A 51 -0.61 10.04 21.89
C TYR A 51 0.08 11.25 21.28
N LYS A 52 1.36 11.42 21.58
CA LYS A 52 2.23 12.43 20.97
C LYS A 52 3.21 11.75 20.03
N ILE A 53 3.11 12.02 18.72
CA ILE A 53 3.88 11.36 17.66
C ILE A 53 5.06 12.22 17.25
N ASN A 54 6.25 11.58 17.16
CA ASN A 54 7.48 12.17 16.67
C ASN A 54 8.19 11.23 15.69
N GLY A 55 8.61 11.74 14.54
CA GLY A 55 9.35 11.00 13.53
C GLY A 55 9.06 11.43 12.10
N THR A 56 9.56 10.63 11.15
CA THR A 56 9.40 10.92 9.72
C THR A 56 9.06 9.64 8.96
N LYS A 57 8.05 9.73 8.11
CA LYS A 57 7.69 8.66 7.15
C LYS A 57 7.93 9.14 5.74
N THR A 58 8.36 8.25 4.84
CA THR A 58 8.66 8.58 3.44
C THR A 58 7.98 7.65 2.46
N TRP A 59 7.80 8.10 1.22
CA TRP A 59 7.10 7.39 0.14
C TRP A 59 5.62 7.12 0.44
N ILE A 60 4.97 8.01 1.19
CA ILE A 60 3.59 7.81 1.65
C ILE A 60 2.61 8.29 0.60
N THR A 61 1.82 7.35 0.09
CA THR A 61 0.70 7.61 -0.83
C THR A 61 -0.41 8.36 -0.11
N ASN A 62 -1.05 9.31 -0.80
CA ASN A 62 -2.10 10.18 -0.28
C ASN A 62 -1.69 11.04 0.94
N SER A 63 -0.40 11.27 1.14
CA SER A 63 0.06 12.08 2.27
C SER A 63 -0.21 13.57 2.11
N VAL A 64 -0.28 14.06 0.87
CA VAL A 64 -0.48 15.49 0.57
C VAL A 64 -1.96 15.83 0.36
N GLN A 65 -2.68 15.01 -0.40
CA GLN A 65 -4.07 15.25 -0.77
C GLN A 65 -5.07 14.37 0.00
N GLY A 66 -4.60 13.37 0.72
CA GLY A 66 -5.45 12.52 1.55
C GLY A 66 -5.78 13.19 2.88
N ASP A 67 -6.70 12.57 3.60
CA ASP A 67 -7.33 13.11 4.80
C ASP A 67 -6.83 12.41 6.07
N VAL A 68 -6.48 11.12 5.97
CA VAL A 68 -6.07 10.30 7.12
C VAL A 68 -4.99 9.29 6.72
N LEU A 69 -4.04 9.08 7.63
CA LEU A 69 -2.97 8.09 7.49
C LEU A 69 -3.06 7.04 8.61
N ALA A 70 -2.94 5.77 8.25
CA ALA A 70 -2.67 4.71 9.21
C ALA A 70 -1.14 4.65 9.42
N VAL A 71 -0.66 5.14 10.55
CA VAL A 71 0.75 5.34 10.85
C VAL A 71 1.26 4.26 11.79
N LEU A 72 2.26 3.49 11.35
CA LEU A 72 2.94 2.52 12.21
C LEU A 72 4.00 3.24 13.06
N VAL A 73 3.88 3.11 14.36
CA VAL A 73 4.74 3.78 15.35
C VAL A 73 5.22 2.81 16.43
N LYS A 74 6.29 3.16 17.13
CA LYS A 74 6.68 2.50 18.37
C LYS A 74 6.00 3.19 19.55
N THR A 75 5.15 2.45 20.26
CA THR A 75 4.53 2.89 21.53
C THR A 75 5.30 2.39 22.74
N ASN A 76 6.07 1.30 22.58
CA ASN A 76 6.97 0.79 23.61
C ASN A 76 8.30 0.32 22.98
N ASN A 77 9.41 0.91 23.39
CA ASN A 77 10.76 0.57 22.89
C ASN A 77 11.48 -0.51 23.71
N GLU A 78 10.95 -0.84 24.88
CA GLU A 78 11.60 -1.75 25.85
C GLU A 78 11.14 -3.20 25.69
N VAL A 79 10.07 -3.43 24.91
CA VAL A 79 9.49 -4.77 24.76
C VAL A 79 10.30 -5.61 23.78
N SER A 80 10.53 -6.86 24.17
CA SER A 80 11.15 -7.88 23.32
C SER A 80 10.12 -8.98 22.98
N PRO A 81 10.00 -9.39 21.71
CA PRO A 81 10.65 -8.84 20.52
C PRO A 81 10.10 -7.46 20.11
N PRO A 82 10.88 -6.64 19.37
CA PRO A 82 10.56 -5.23 19.08
C PRO A 82 9.19 -4.99 18.43
N HIS A 83 8.69 -5.93 17.64
CA HIS A 83 7.39 -5.79 16.98
C HIS A 83 6.20 -5.74 17.95
N LYS A 84 6.35 -6.27 19.17
CA LYS A 84 5.32 -6.20 20.22
C LYS A 84 5.20 -4.80 20.84
N GLY A 85 6.13 -3.91 20.56
CA GLY A 85 6.05 -2.50 20.96
C GLY A 85 5.51 -1.58 19.87
N MET A 86 4.98 -2.13 18.77
CA MET A 86 4.52 -1.35 17.61
C MET A 86 3.01 -1.30 17.57
N SER A 87 2.47 -0.10 17.34
CA SER A 87 1.02 0.16 17.25
C SER A 87 0.68 0.88 15.96
N LEU A 88 -0.56 0.77 15.52
CA LEU A 88 -1.07 1.42 14.33
C LEU A 88 -2.09 2.49 14.73
N LEU A 89 -1.79 3.74 14.38
CA LEU A 89 -2.58 4.91 14.77
C LEU A 89 -3.19 5.58 13.55
N LEU A 90 -4.45 5.99 13.62
CA LEU A 90 -5.07 6.84 12.59
C LEU A 90 -4.73 8.30 12.90
N VAL A 91 -4.06 8.96 11.95
CA VAL A 91 -3.67 10.36 12.08
C VAL A 91 -4.32 11.16 10.98
N HIS A 92 -5.20 12.08 11.34
CA HIS A 92 -5.84 13.00 10.41
C HIS A 92 -4.89 14.15 10.05
N LYS A 93 -5.07 14.68 8.84
CA LYS A 93 -4.23 15.76 8.34
C LYS A 93 -4.37 17.05 9.16
N ASP A 94 -5.56 17.35 9.63
CA ASP A 94 -5.86 18.51 10.49
C ASP A 94 -5.23 18.42 11.88
N GLN A 95 -4.76 17.24 12.29
CA GLN A 95 -4.00 17.04 13.53
C GLN A 95 -2.54 17.50 13.45
N GLY A 96 -2.11 17.97 12.27
CA GLY A 96 -0.90 18.78 12.15
C GLY A 96 0.37 18.06 11.67
N TYR A 97 0.27 16.89 11.04
CA TYR A 97 1.45 16.35 10.35
C TYR A 97 1.81 17.19 9.12
N ILE A 98 3.10 17.27 8.80
CA ILE A 98 3.63 18.12 7.74
C ILE A 98 3.99 17.25 6.52
N PRO A 99 3.20 17.28 5.43
CA PRO A 99 3.53 16.54 4.22
C PRO A 99 4.42 17.34 3.27
N ARG A 100 5.40 16.67 2.68
CA ARG A 100 6.25 17.20 1.62
C ARG A 100 6.14 16.33 0.38
N LYS A 101 5.59 16.85 -0.71
CA LYS A 101 5.43 16.12 -1.97
C LYS A 101 6.77 15.71 -2.58
N LEU A 102 6.89 14.45 -2.98
CA LEU A 102 8.03 13.91 -3.71
C LEU A 102 7.77 13.92 -5.22
N LYS A 103 8.83 14.22 -6.00
CA LYS A 103 8.80 14.11 -7.46
C LYS A 103 9.01 12.64 -7.85
N LYS A 104 8.14 12.12 -8.73
CA LYS A 104 8.18 10.72 -9.19
C LYS A 104 8.38 10.65 -10.71
N LEU A 105 9.05 9.60 -11.17
CA LEU A 105 9.18 9.29 -12.59
C LEU A 105 7.82 8.92 -13.21
N GLY A 106 7.08 8.03 -12.56
CA GLY A 106 5.77 7.54 -13.00
C GLY A 106 4.72 7.63 -11.90
N TYR A 107 3.52 7.12 -12.20
CA TYR A 107 2.37 7.08 -11.28
C TYR A 107 2.02 8.46 -10.70
N ARG A 108 2.07 9.48 -11.59
CA ARG A 108 1.98 10.90 -11.21
C ARG A 108 0.58 11.35 -10.84
N GLY A 109 -0.45 10.59 -11.21
CA GLY A 109 -1.86 10.87 -10.87
C GLY A 109 -2.18 10.71 -9.37
N ILE A 110 -1.33 10.00 -8.62
CA ILE A 110 -1.45 9.85 -7.17
C ILE A 110 -0.28 10.55 -6.51
N ASP A 111 -0.54 11.36 -5.49
CA ASP A 111 0.52 12.01 -4.73
C ASP A 111 1.28 11.01 -3.84
N THR A 112 2.52 11.33 -3.63
CA THR A 112 3.40 10.58 -2.71
C THR A 112 4.30 11.59 -2.03
N GLY A 113 4.45 11.47 -0.73
CA GLY A 113 5.21 12.44 0.05
C GLY A 113 6.03 11.83 1.17
N GLU A 114 6.85 12.67 1.74
CA GLU A 114 7.43 12.53 3.05
C GLU A 114 6.51 13.19 4.07
N VAL A 115 6.38 12.63 5.25
CA VAL A 115 5.51 13.12 6.31
C VAL A 115 6.32 13.29 7.59
N GLN A 116 6.33 14.49 8.12
CA GLN A 116 6.98 14.81 9.40
C GLN A 116 5.94 14.92 10.51
N PHE A 117 6.24 14.33 11.64
CA PHE A 117 5.48 14.40 12.87
C PHE A 117 6.37 15.08 13.93
N ASN A 118 5.97 16.27 14.35
CA ASN A 118 6.66 17.07 15.37
C ASN A 118 5.68 17.31 16.50
N ASP A 119 5.72 16.51 17.54
CA ASP A 119 4.80 16.54 18.67
C ASP A 119 3.32 16.55 18.25
N VAL A 120 2.98 15.76 17.22
CA VAL A 120 1.60 15.66 16.73
C VAL A 120 0.76 14.91 17.76
N GLU A 121 -0.22 15.61 18.32
CA GLU A 121 -1.14 15.04 19.33
C GLU A 121 -2.37 14.44 18.66
N ILE A 122 -2.70 13.21 19.03
CA ILE A 122 -3.89 12.50 18.57
C ILE A 122 -4.62 11.85 19.75
N PRO A 123 -5.95 11.76 19.70
CA PRO A 123 -6.74 11.10 20.73
C PRO A 123 -6.40 9.61 20.89
N LEU A 124 -6.63 9.06 22.10
CA LEU A 124 -6.36 7.64 22.38
C LEU A 124 -7.22 6.70 21.53
N GLU A 125 -8.43 7.11 21.19
CA GLU A 125 -9.37 6.38 20.33
C GLU A 125 -8.89 6.21 18.88
N ASN A 126 -7.84 6.90 18.45
CA ASN A 126 -7.23 6.73 17.14
C ASN A 126 -6.33 5.48 17.04
N LEU A 127 -6.14 4.74 18.11
CA LEU A 127 -5.48 3.43 18.07
C LEU A 127 -6.33 2.42 17.30
N ILE A 128 -5.79 1.81 16.25
CA ILE A 128 -6.49 0.75 15.54
C ILE A 128 -6.49 -0.52 16.37
N GLY A 129 -7.68 -0.97 16.75
CA GLY A 129 -7.90 -2.04 17.70
C GLY A 129 -8.05 -1.51 19.12
N THR A 130 -7.92 -2.40 20.11
CA THR A 130 -8.13 -2.09 21.53
C THR A 130 -6.85 -2.14 22.36
N GLU A 131 -5.76 -2.65 21.75
CA GLU A 131 -4.50 -2.92 22.44
C GLU A 131 -3.29 -2.37 21.66
N GLU A 132 -2.35 -1.78 22.35
CA GLU A 132 -1.03 -1.46 21.83
C GLU A 132 -0.23 -2.74 21.49
N GLY A 133 0.82 -2.59 20.68
CA GLY A 133 1.72 -3.70 20.35
C GLY A 133 1.22 -4.67 19.29
N LYS A 134 0.06 -4.42 18.69
CA LYS A 134 -0.52 -5.26 17.60
C LYS A 134 -0.30 -4.67 16.20
N GLY A 135 0.32 -3.50 16.08
CA GLY A 135 0.40 -2.74 14.84
C GLY A 135 1.09 -3.47 13.70
N LEU A 136 2.19 -4.19 13.96
CA LEU A 136 2.87 -4.94 12.89
C LEU A 136 1.98 -6.07 12.35
N GLN A 137 1.33 -6.83 13.21
CA GLN A 137 0.40 -7.90 12.79
C GLN A 137 -0.78 -7.35 11.98
N GLN A 138 -1.34 -6.23 12.43
CA GLN A 138 -2.46 -5.58 11.75
C GLN A 138 -2.07 -5.14 10.34
N ILE A 139 -0.91 -4.50 10.18
CA ILE A 139 -0.47 -4.00 8.88
C ILE A 139 -0.04 -5.12 7.93
N LEU A 140 0.62 -6.16 8.43
CA LEU A 140 0.99 -7.32 7.60
C LEU A 140 -0.25 -8.00 7.01
N SER A 141 -1.33 -8.14 7.79
CA SER A 141 -2.62 -8.65 7.30
C SER A 141 -3.23 -7.76 6.20
N GLY A 142 -3.10 -6.43 6.33
CA GLY A 142 -3.54 -5.50 5.28
C GLY A 142 -2.66 -5.54 4.02
N LEU A 143 -1.34 -5.74 4.19
CA LEU A 143 -0.40 -5.84 3.09
C LEU A 143 -0.58 -7.12 2.26
N GLU A 144 -1.08 -8.21 2.84
CA GLU A 144 -1.38 -9.44 2.11
C GLU A 144 -2.40 -9.15 0.99
N LEU A 145 -3.55 -8.57 1.32
CA LEU A 145 -4.55 -8.14 0.34
C LEU A 145 -3.97 -7.08 -0.62
N GLY A 146 -3.17 -6.15 -0.10
CA GLY A 146 -2.49 -5.12 -0.90
C GLY A 146 -1.60 -5.70 -2.00
N ARG A 147 -0.89 -6.79 -1.73
CA ARG A 147 -0.02 -7.47 -2.72
C ARG A 147 -0.84 -8.06 -3.86
N ILE A 148 -1.98 -8.71 -3.57
CA ILE A 148 -2.90 -9.24 -4.59
C ILE A 148 -3.41 -8.11 -5.48
N ASN A 149 -3.82 -6.99 -4.91
CA ASN A 149 -4.27 -5.81 -5.67
C ASN A 149 -3.16 -5.24 -6.58
N VAL A 150 -1.92 -5.19 -6.11
CA VAL A 150 -0.79 -4.71 -6.92
C VAL A 150 -0.47 -5.69 -8.05
N ALA A 151 -0.54 -7.00 -7.78
CA ALA A 151 -0.36 -8.04 -8.80
C ALA A 151 -1.44 -7.93 -9.89
N ALA A 152 -2.71 -7.82 -9.51
CA ALA A 152 -3.82 -7.65 -10.46
C ALA A 152 -3.66 -6.40 -11.33
N ARG A 153 -3.18 -5.28 -10.75
CA ARG A 153 -2.86 -4.07 -11.51
C ARG A 153 -1.73 -4.31 -12.51
N GLY A 154 -0.68 -5.05 -12.11
CA GLY A 154 0.41 -5.43 -13.02
C GLY A 154 -0.07 -6.28 -14.19
N VAL A 155 -0.93 -7.27 -13.93
CA VAL A 155 -1.57 -8.11 -14.95
C VAL A 155 -2.42 -7.27 -15.91
N GLY A 156 -3.21 -6.32 -15.40
CA GLY A 156 -4.03 -5.43 -16.24
C GLY A 156 -3.19 -4.55 -17.17
N LEU A 157 -2.08 -3.98 -16.67
CA LEU A 157 -1.16 -3.19 -17.49
C LEU A 157 -0.45 -4.04 -18.53
N ALA A 158 -0.01 -5.25 -18.18
CA ALA A 158 0.63 -6.17 -19.11
C ALA A 158 -0.34 -6.62 -20.22
N LYS A 159 -1.61 -6.85 -19.87
CA LYS A 159 -2.66 -7.17 -20.85
C LYS A 159 -2.84 -6.05 -21.87
N ALA A 160 -3.01 -4.82 -21.43
CA ALA A 160 -3.17 -3.67 -22.29
C ALA A 160 -1.95 -3.50 -23.22
N ALA A 161 -0.74 -3.64 -22.69
CA ALA A 161 0.49 -3.57 -23.48
C ALA A 161 0.59 -4.68 -24.53
N LEU A 162 0.13 -5.89 -24.23
CA LEU A 162 0.08 -7.00 -25.20
C LEU A 162 -0.94 -6.71 -26.30
N ASP A 163 -2.16 -6.30 -25.94
CA ASP A 163 -3.22 -5.98 -26.90
C ASP A 163 -2.75 -4.89 -27.90
N ASP A 164 -2.20 -3.78 -27.38
CA ASP A 164 -1.63 -2.70 -28.20
C ASP A 164 -0.48 -3.19 -29.11
N SER A 165 0.38 -4.06 -28.57
CA SER A 165 1.51 -4.62 -29.33
C SER A 165 1.04 -5.52 -30.50
N ILE A 166 0.00 -6.32 -30.27
CA ILE A 166 -0.60 -7.17 -31.31
C ILE A 166 -1.18 -6.29 -32.42
N GLU A 167 -2.01 -5.31 -32.08
CA GLU A 167 -2.64 -4.42 -33.07
C GLU A 167 -1.59 -3.60 -33.84
N TYR A 168 -0.62 -3.00 -33.15
CA TYR A 168 0.45 -2.27 -33.81
C TYR A 168 1.27 -3.14 -34.74
N SER A 169 1.56 -4.39 -34.39
CA SER A 169 2.35 -5.32 -35.20
C SER A 169 1.67 -5.69 -36.52
N LYS A 170 0.34 -5.63 -36.61
CA LYS A 170 -0.44 -5.84 -37.81
C LYS A 170 -0.38 -4.64 -38.78
N ILE A 171 -0.24 -3.43 -38.23
CA ILE A 171 -0.29 -2.17 -38.99
C ILE A 171 1.10 -1.75 -39.44
N ARG A 172 2.10 -1.80 -38.58
CA ARG A 172 3.48 -1.40 -38.89
C ARG A 172 4.12 -2.36 -39.89
N LYS A 173 4.66 -1.82 -40.97
CA LYS A 173 5.34 -2.60 -42.03
C LYS A 173 6.84 -2.32 -42.03
N THR A 174 7.62 -3.38 -42.30
CA THR A 174 9.04 -3.35 -42.64
C THR A 174 9.31 -4.40 -43.72
N PHE A 175 10.22 -4.11 -44.65
CA PHE A 175 10.52 -5.00 -45.75
C PHE A 175 9.27 -5.45 -46.53
N GLY A 176 8.31 -4.52 -46.72
CA GLY A 176 7.09 -4.74 -47.54
C GLY A 176 5.97 -5.55 -46.85
N LYS A 177 6.13 -5.99 -45.60
CA LYS A 177 5.12 -6.80 -44.87
C LYS A 177 4.91 -6.30 -43.45
N PRO A 178 3.74 -6.60 -42.82
CA PRO A 178 3.52 -6.32 -41.38
C PRO A 178 4.62 -6.93 -40.52
N ILE A 179 4.98 -6.23 -39.42
CA ILE A 179 6.04 -6.76 -38.54
C ILE A 179 5.60 -8.03 -37.80
N SER A 180 4.30 -8.27 -37.65
CA SER A 180 3.74 -9.56 -37.17
C SER A 180 4.14 -10.76 -38.00
N ASN A 181 4.58 -10.57 -39.25
CA ASN A 181 5.04 -11.64 -40.13
C ASN A 181 6.56 -11.94 -40.02
N HIS A 182 7.23 -11.31 -39.04
CA HIS A 182 8.62 -11.59 -38.70
C HIS A 182 8.69 -12.50 -37.47
N GLN A 183 9.40 -13.62 -37.57
CA GLN A 183 9.50 -14.62 -36.51
C GLN A 183 9.97 -14.03 -35.17
N SER A 184 10.91 -13.08 -35.21
CA SER A 184 11.38 -12.41 -33.96
C SER A 184 10.29 -11.65 -33.23
N ILE A 185 9.31 -11.07 -33.95
CA ILE A 185 8.16 -10.39 -33.37
C ILE A 185 7.15 -11.41 -32.80
N GLN A 186 6.89 -12.48 -33.57
CA GLN A 186 6.00 -13.56 -33.15
C GLN A 186 6.47 -14.20 -31.83
N ILE A 187 7.77 -14.47 -31.69
CA ILE A 187 8.36 -15.01 -30.47
C ILE A 187 8.14 -14.05 -29.31
N LYS A 188 8.40 -12.74 -29.50
CA LYS A 188 8.17 -11.74 -28.44
C LYS A 188 6.70 -11.69 -27.99
N LEU A 189 5.76 -11.68 -28.92
CA LEU A 189 4.33 -11.68 -28.61
C LEU A 189 3.91 -12.98 -27.89
N ALA A 190 4.44 -14.12 -28.30
CA ALA A 190 4.18 -15.40 -27.64
C ALA A 190 4.73 -15.44 -26.21
N GLU A 191 5.95 -14.93 -25.97
CA GLU A 191 6.51 -14.79 -24.64
C GLU A 191 5.69 -13.85 -23.74
N MET A 192 5.27 -12.69 -24.28
CA MET A 192 4.41 -11.76 -23.56
C MET A 192 3.10 -12.42 -23.14
N ALA A 193 2.43 -13.11 -24.08
CA ALA A 193 1.17 -13.82 -23.82
C ALA A 193 1.35 -14.92 -22.76
N THR A 194 2.42 -15.72 -22.85
CA THR A 194 2.70 -16.80 -21.90
C THR A 194 2.95 -16.24 -20.48
N ARG A 195 3.77 -15.20 -20.36
CA ARG A 195 4.07 -14.57 -19.07
C ARG A 195 2.84 -13.90 -18.47
N LEU A 196 2.02 -13.24 -19.29
CA LEU A 196 0.78 -12.62 -18.86
C LEU A 196 -0.19 -13.66 -18.31
N GLU A 197 -0.41 -14.75 -19.01
CA GLU A 197 -1.34 -15.81 -18.59
C GLU A 197 -0.88 -16.49 -17.29
N ALA A 198 0.41 -16.81 -17.20
CA ALA A 198 0.98 -17.36 -15.95
C ALA A 198 0.80 -16.40 -14.77
N SER A 199 1.07 -15.10 -14.96
CA SER A 199 0.89 -14.09 -13.89
C SER A 199 -0.59 -13.91 -13.51
N ARG A 200 -1.50 -13.95 -14.48
CA ARG A 200 -2.94 -13.87 -14.27
C ARG A 200 -3.43 -15.05 -13.41
N LEU A 201 -3.07 -16.27 -13.79
CA LEU A 201 -3.48 -17.48 -13.07
C LEU A 201 -2.95 -17.50 -11.62
N LEU A 202 -1.69 -17.12 -11.39
CA LEU A 202 -1.12 -17.03 -10.04
C LEU A 202 -1.83 -15.96 -9.20
N THR A 203 -2.15 -14.80 -9.79
CA THR A 203 -2.86 -13.72 -9.10
C THR A 203 -4.29 -14.16 -8.72
N GLU A 204 -5.01 -14.83 -9.63
CA GLU A 204 -6.34 -15.38 -9.35
C GLU A 204 -6.27 -16.47 -8.27
N GLN A 205 -5.29 -17.34 -8.32
CA GLN A 205 -5.09 -18.38 -7.30
C GLN A 205 -4.83 -17.77 -5.93
N ALA A 206 -4.01 -16.72 -5.84
CA ALA A 206 -3.77 -15.99 -4.60
C ALA A 206 -5.05 -15.35 -4.05
N ALA A 207 -5.88 -14.75 -4.92
CA ALA A 207 -7.16 -14.17 -4.53
C ALA A 207 -8.13 -15.22 -3.99
N ILE A 208 -8.26 -16.37 -4.67
CA ILE A 208 -9.09 -17.49 -4.24
C ILE A 208 -8.63 -18.06 -2.88
N ALA A 209 -7.31 -18.21 -2.71
CA ALA A 209 -6.74 -18.66 -1.43
C ALA A 209 -7.08 -17.68 -0.29
N TYR A 210 -6.92 -16.36 -0.54
CA TYR A 210 -7.26 -15.32 0.43
C TYR A 210 -8.75 -15.35 0.82
N ASP A 211 -9.66 -15.43 -0.16
CA ASP A 211 -11.11 -15.46 0.06
C ASP A 211 -11.57 -16.72 0.82
N SER A 212 -10.86 -17.83 0.65
CA SER A 212 -11.12 -19.08 1.39
C SER A 212 -10.43 -19.13 2.77
N GLY A 213 -9.78 -18.04 3.19
CA GLY A 213 -9.09 -17.97 4.49
C GLY A 213 -7.77 -18.75 4.56
N GLN A 214 -7.25 -19.19 3.41
CA GLN A 214 -5.95 -19.84 3.31
C GLN A 214 -4.82 -18.79 3.17
N ARG A 215 -3.58 -19.22 3.43
CA ARG A 215 -2.41 -18.37 3.17
C ARG A 215 -2.28 -18.12 1.67
N SER A 216 -2.20 -16.84 1.28
CA SER A 216 -2.02 -16.40 -0.10
C SER A 216 -0.60 -15.91 -0.40
N ASP A 217 0.25 -15.79 0.61
CA ASP A 217 1.62 -15.26 0.52
C ASP A 217 2.64 -16.25 -0.03
N LEU A 218 2.22 -17.49 -0.33
CA LEU A 218 3.04 -18.53 -0.96
C LEU A 218 2.77 -18.71 -2.47
N GLN A 219 1.81 -17.96 -3.05
CA GLN A 219 1.46 -17.95 -4.46
C GLN A 219 2.25 -16.84 -5.21
#